data_63995a4f909d641a409e5b7a474f840f
#
_entry.id   63995a4f909d641a409e5b7a474f840f
#
_cell.length_a   1.000
_cell.length_b   1.000
_cell.length_c   1.000
_cell.angle_alpha   90.00
_cell.angle_beta   90.00
_cell.angle_gamma   90.00
#
_symmetry.space_group_name_H-M   'P 1'
#
loop_
_entity.id
_entity.type
_entity.pdbx_description
1 polymer ?
#
loop_
_entity_poly.entity_id
_entity_poly.type
_entity_poly.pdbx_seq_one_letter_code
_entity_poly.pdbx_strand_id
1 'polypeptide(L)'
;MTTSDPDAMLERLRAGDRALLGPLFEHHRPQLWRMVQFRLDPRLSGRVDADDVLQEAFLDAEKRLDSWRPELGAFHVWLRLIVQQTMIDVHRRHLGVMSRNAAREFVPARSHGISGFLVGQLTSPSQAVMREELRQQIEQALQSLDELDREVLVLRHFEELDNKAVAELLSISENAASNRYVRALGRLKGLLQQLGGFS
;
A
#
# COMPACT_ATOMS: atom_id res chain seq x y z
N MET A 1 21.36 23.60 6.58
CA MET A 1 21.06 22.16 6.50
C MET A 1 19.56 22.02 6.72
N THR A 2 18.83 21.80 5.65
CA THR A 2 17.36 21.82 5.64
C THR A 2 16.82 20.61 6.40
N THR A 3 15.97 20.88 7.40
CA THR A 3 15.25 19.92 8.26
C THR A 3 14.30 18.98 7.47
N SER A 4 14.35 18.99 6.15
CA SER A 4 13.43 18.28 5.24
C SER A 4 14.03 17.04 4.55
N ASP A 5 15.31 16.72 4.81
CA ASP A 5 15.92 15.51 4.26
C ASP A 5 15.51 14.29 5.10
N PRO A 6 14.78 13.33 4.54
CA PRO A 6 14.33 12.14 5.26
C PRO A 6 15.46 11.33 5.86
N ASP A 7 16.60 11.24 5.17
CA ASP A 7 17.75 10.49 5.66
C ASP A 7 18.37 11.17 6.89
N ALA A 8 18.50 12.50 6.87
CA ALA A 8 19.00 13.25 8.02
C ALA A 8 18.01 13.18 9.21
N MET A 9 16.70 13.19 8.97
CA MET A 9 15.70 12.99 10.01
C MET A 9 15.79 11.58 10.61
N LEU A 10 16.02 10.58 9.77
CA LEU A 10 16.12 9.19 10.20
C LEU A 10 17.36 8.96 11.10
N GLU A 11 18.50 9.56 10.77
CA GLU A 11 19.70 9.49 11.61
C GLU A 11 19.48 10.16 12.99
N ARG A 12 18.77 11.29 13.03
CA ARG A 12 18.43 11.95 14.29
C ARG A 12 17.41 11.12 15.10
N LEU A 13 16.42 10.49 14.44
CA LEU A 13 15.51 9.58 15.13
C LEU A 13 16.27 8.40 15.76
N ARG A 14 17.27 7.85 15.08
CA ARG A 14 18.19 6.82 15.61
C ARG A 14 18.98 7.32 16.82
N ALA A 15 19.36 8.59 16.81
CA ALA A 15 20.05 9.22 17.93
C ALA A 15 19.11 9.57 19.13
N GLY A 16 17.82 9.22 19.04
CA GLY A 16 16.85 9.38 20.11
C GLY A 16 15.91 10.58 19.99
N ASP A 17 15.95 11.34 18.90
CA ASP A 17 15.05 12.47 18.65
C ASP A 17 13.66 11.98 18.21
N ARG A 18 12.86 11.52 19.18
CA ARG A 18 11.53 10.95 18.95
C ARG A 18 10.54 11.92 18.29
N ALA A 19 10.77 13.24 18.39
CA ALA A 19 9.91 14.24 17.76
C ALA A 19 9.90 14.13 16.22
N LEU A 20 10.89 13.47 15.63
CA LEU A 20 10.99 13.25 14.19
C LEU A 20 10.11 12.11 13.67
N LEU A 21 9.49 11.30 14.53
CA LEU A 21 8.56 10.27 14.08
C LEU A 21 7.39 10.87 13.29
N GLY A 22 6.78 11.97 13.76
CA GLY A 22 5.69 12.64 13.05
C GLY A 22 6.09 13.10 11.64
N PRO A 23 7.13 13.94 11.48
CA PRO A 23 7.62 14.35 10.16
C PRO A 23 7.99 13.17 9.24
N LEU A 24 8.61 12.11 9.74
CA LEU A 24 8.94 10.92 8.96
C LEU A 24 7.68 10.13 8.55
N PHE A 25 6.70 9.99 9.45
CA PHE A 25 5.43 9.37 9.14
C PHE A 25 4.69 10.15 8.04
N GLU A 26 4.64 11.48 8.13
CA GLU A 26 4.01 12.33 7.11
C GLU A 26 4.76 12.25 5.77
N HIS A 27 6.08 12.09 5.77
CA HIS A 27 6.85 11.85 4.54
C HIS A 27 6.41 10.56 3.83
N HIS A 28 6.14 9.49 4.58
CA HIS A 28 5.69 8.20 4.02
C HIS A 28 4.17 8.08 3.89
N ARG A 29 3.40 9.06 4.40
CA ARG A 29 1.93 9.03 4.41
C ARG A 29 1.31 8.73 3.03
N PRO A 30 1.76 9.32 1.89
CA PRO A 30 1.17 9.05 0.60
C PRO A 30 1.23 7.57 0.19
N GLN A 31 2.36 6.89 0.45
CA GLN A 31 2.53 5.46 0.17
C GLN A 31 1.67 4.60 1.11
N LEU A 32 1.69 4.92 2.41
CA LEU A 32 0.90 4.22 3.42
C LEU A 32 -0.61 4.39 3.18
N TRP A 33 -1.04 5.58 2.75
CA TRP A 33 -2.43 5.84 2.41
C TRP A 33 -2.89 4.98 1.22
N ARG A 34 -2.09 4.92 0.14
CA ARG A 34 -2.37 4.03 -1.00
C ARG A 34 -2.43 2.56 -0.58
N MET A 35 -1.49 2.13 0.29
CA MET A 35 -1.51 0.79 0.85
C MET A 35 -2.84 0.46 1.51
N VAL A 36 -3.34 1.33 2.40
CA VAL A 36 -4.61 1.12 3.10
C VAL A 36 -5.77 1.17 2.12
N GLN A 37 -5.83 2.20 1.28
CA GLN A 37 -6.91 2.39 0.30
C GLN A 37 -7.10 1.17 -0.62
N PHE A 38 -6.01 0.50 -1.02
CA PHE A 38 -6.10 -0.66 -1.90
C PHE A 38 -6.53 -1.94 -1.18
N ARG A 39 -6.41 -1.99 0.15
CA ARG A 39 -6.66 -3.19 0.95
C ARG A 39 -7.88 -3.10 1.86
N LEU A 40 -8.36 -1.87 2.11
CA LEU A 40 -9.53 -1.68 2.96
C LEU A 40 -10.77 -2.37 2.35
N ASP A 41 -11.49 -3.11 3.18
CA ASP A 41 -12.69 -3.82 2.72
C ASP A 41 -13.81 -2.80 2.41
N PRO A 42 -14.42 -2.84 1.21
CA PRO A 42 -15.53 -1.95 0.85
C PRO A 42 -16.71 -1.98 1.85
N ARG A 43 -16.89 -3.08 2.58
CA ARG A 43 -17.92 -3.18 3.64
C ARG A 43 -17.67 -2.27 4.83
N LEU A 44 -16.47 -1.73 4.95
CA LEU A 44 -16.10 -0.73 5.97
C LEU A 44 -16.38 0.70 5.51
N SER A 45 -16.68 0.91 4.23
CA SER A 45 -16.99 2.23 3.66
C SER A 45 -18.05 2.95 4.49
N GLY A 46 -17.80 4.22 4.81
CA GLY A 46 -18.66 5.05 5.65
C GLY A 46 -18.56 4.80 7.17
N ARG A 47 -17.69 3.86 7.61
CA ARG A 47 -17.41 3.61 9.05
C ARG A 47 -15.95 3.84 9.41
N VAL A 48 -15.06 3.49 8.48
CA VAL A 48 -13.60 3.62 8.63
C VAL A 48 -13.04 4.00 7.28
N ASP A 49 -12.18 4.98 7.23
CA ASP A 49 -11.44 5.36 6.05
C ASP A 49 -9.93 5.13 6.22
N ALA A 50 -9.16 5.48 5.18
CA ALA A 50 -7.72 5.28 5.22
C ALA A 50 -7.03 6.19 6.24
N ASP A 51 -7.59 7.37 6.47
CA ASP A 51 -7.03 8.33 7.42
C ASP A 51 -7.25 7.89 8.86
N ASP A 52 -8.39 7.27 9.18
CA ASP A 52 -8.65 6.64 10.48
C ASP A 52 -7.62 5.55 10.79
N VAL A 53 -7.36 4.67 9.80
CA VAL A 53 -6.37 3.59 9.94
C VAL A 53 -4.96 4.17 10.15
N LEU A 54 -4.58 5.20 9.40
CA LEU A 54 -3.26 5.82 9.52
C LEU A 54 -3.09 6.55 10.85
N GLN A 55 -4.12 7.18 11.37
CA GLN A 55 -4.09 7.82 12.68
C GLN A 55 -3.86 6.79 13.79
N GLU A 56 -4.56 5.65 13.75
CA GLU A 56 -4.37 4.57 14.70
C GLU A 56 -2.97 3.95 14.56
N ALA A 57 -2.51 3.73 13.33
CA ALA A 57 -1.18 3.20 13.03
C ALA A 57 -0.05 4.14 13.51
N PHE A 58 -0.25 5.46 13.44
CA PHE A 58 0.71 6.42 13.98
C PHE A 58 0.87 6.28 15.49
N LEU A 59 -0.25 6.18 16.24
CA LEU A 59 -0.21 5.95 17.67
C LEU A 59 0.46 4.62 18.06
N ASP A 60 0.27 3.60 17.23
CA ASP A 60 0.94 2.31 17.42
C ASP A 60 2.43 2.37 17.08
N ALA A 61 2.82 3.13 16.05
CA ALA A 61 4.22 3.39 15.71
C ALA A 61 4.93 4.13 16.86
N GLU A 62 4.27 5.12 17.45
CA GLU A 62 4.82 5.88 18.60
C GLU A 62 5.11 4.96 19.79
N LYS A 63 4.18 4.07 20.15
CA LYS A 63 4.36 3.08 21.23
C LYS A 63 5.45 2.07 20.95
N ARG A 64 5.61 1.67 19.67
CA ARG A 64 6.53 0.61 19.23
C ARG A 64 7.85 1.13 18.68
N LEU A 65 8.10 2.45 18.72
CA LEU A 65 9.31 3.04 18.13
C LEU A 65 10.60 2.40 18.65
N ASP A 66 10.63 2.06 19.94
CA ASP A 66 11.78 1.41 20.57
C ASP A 66 12.02 -0.03 20.06
N SER A 67 11.05 -0.63 19.34
CA SER A 67 11.19 -1.93 18.70
C SER A 67 11.81 -1.87 17.31
N TRP A 68 11.82 -0.68 16.69
CA TRP A 68 12.47 -0.53 15.38
C TRP A 68 13.98 -0.71 15.49
N ARG A 69 14.50 -1.55 14.62
CA ARG A 69 15.95 -1.85 14.52
C ARG A 69 16.37 -1.69 13.07
N PRO A 70 17.27 -0.74 12.74
CA PRO A 70 17.75 -0.52 11.38
C PRO A 70 18.35 -1.77 10.73
N GLU A 71 18.93 -2.64 11.55
CA GLU A 71 19.56 -3.89 11.12
C GLU A 71 18.51 -4.92 10.63
N LEU A 72 17.26 -4.78 11.07
CA LEU A 72 16.16 -5.68 10.70
C LEU A 72 15.36 -5.19 9.49
N GLY A 73 15.60 -3.96 9.03
CA GLY A 73 14.94 -3.44 7.85
C GLY A 73 14.81 -1.92 7.82
N ALA A 74 14.51 -1.40 6.64
CA ALA A 74 14.31 0.02 6.43
C ALA A 74 13.10 0.56 7.20
N PHE A 75 13.15 1.81 7.61
CA PHE A 75 12.13 2.47 8.42
C PHE A 75 10.73 2.43 7.76
N HIS A 76 10.66 2.68 6.47
CA HIS A 76 9.39 2.63 5.73
C HIS A 76 8.77 1.23 5.69
N VAL A 77 9.60 0.16 5.66
CA VAL A 77 9.13 -1.23 5.75
C VAL A 77 8.56 -1.52 7.14
N TRP A 78 9.24 -1.05 8.18
CA TRP A 78 8.75 -1.16 9.55
C TRP A 78 7.41 -0.42 9.75
N LEU A 79 7.28 0.82 9.25
CA LEU A 79 6.01 1.56 9.28
C LEU A 79 4.91 0.80 8.54
N ARG A 80 5.23 0.27 7.37
CA ARG A 80 4.30 -0.52 6.57
C ARG A 80 3.76 -1.73 7.35
N LEU A 81 4.61 -2.43 8.09
CA LEU A 81 4.20 -3.58 8.92
C LEU A 81 3.26 -3.15 10.05
N ILE A 82 3.48 -1.99 10.66
CA ILE A 82 2.57 -1.44 11.68
C ILE A 82 1.22 -1.12 11.06
N VAL A 83 1.18 -0.40 9.94
CA VAL A 83 -0.07 -0.08 9.23
C VAL A 83 -0.82 -1.35 8.82
N GLN A 84 -0.11 -2.38 8.34
CA GLN A 84 -0.71 -3.66 8.01
C GLN A 84 -1.35 -4.33 9.23
N GLN A 85 -0.67 -4.34 10.37
CA GLN A 85 -1.21 -4.90 11.60
C GLN A 85 -2.44 -4.13 12.08
N THR A 86 -2.39 -2.80 12.07
CA THR A 86 -3.53 -1.94 12.43
C THR A 86 -4.72 -2.23 11.52
N MET A 87 -4.51 -2.38 10.22
CA MET A 87 -5.57 -2.70 9.26
C MET A 87 -6.21 -4.07 9.53
N ILE A 88 -5.41 -5.09 9.87
CA ILE A 88 -5.90 -6.40 10.29
C ILE A 88 -6.78 -6.26 11.53
N ASP A 89 -6.36 -5.49 12.52
CA ASP A 89 -7.11 -5.29 13.77
C ASP A 89 -8.43 -4.52 13.53
N VAL A 90 -8.41 -3.53 12.63
CA VAL A 90 -9.62 -2.82 12.17
C VAL A 90 -10.59 -3.79 11.50
N HIS A 91 -10.12 -4.62 10.57
CA HIS A 91 -10.96 -5.63 9.92
C HIS A 91 -11.59 -6.59 10.93
N ARG A 92 -10.82 -7.08 11.93
CA ARG A 92 -11.33 -7.96 12.98
C ARG A 92 -12.41 -7.29 13.82
N ARG A 93 -12.19 -6.06 14.25
CA ARG A 93 -13.14 -5.31 15.10
C ARG A 93 -14.48 -5.10 14.39
N HIS A 94 -14.46 -4.81 13.10
CA HIS A 94 -15.65 -4.38 12.36
C HIS A 94 -16.33 -5.50 11.57
N LEU A 95 -15.58 -6.50 11.12
CA LEU A 95 -16.12 -7.56 10.25
C LEU A 95 -16.27 -8.92 10.97
N GLY A 96 -15.74 -9.05 12.19
CA GLY A 96 -15.95 -10.22 13.05
C GLY A 96 -15.36 -11.55 12.55
N VAL A 97 -14.64 -11.54 11.42
CA VAL A 97 -14.10 -12.77 10.83
C VAL A 97 -12.70 -12.53 10.30
N MET A 98 -11.72 -13.03 11.02
CA MET A 98 -10.47 -13.49 10.39
C MET A 98 -9.90 -14.64 11.20
N SER A 99 -9.38 -15.64 10.50
CA SER A 99 -8.83 -16.88 11.01
C SER A 99 -7.85 -16.69 12.19
N ARG A 100 -7.77 -17.68 13.08
CA ARG A 100 -6.94 -17.68 14.30
C ARG A 100 -5.41 -17.61 14.05
N ASN A 101 -4.94 -17.54 12.81
CA ASN A 101 -3.51 -17.49 12.44
C ASN A 101 -3.03 -16.07 12.04
N ALA A 102 -3.53 -15.08 12.68
CA ALA A 102 -3.36 -13.66 12.37
C ALA A 102 -1.94 -13.08 12.44
N ALA A 103 -0.97 -13.76 12.97
CA ALA A 103 0.41 -13.26 13.05
C ALA A 103 1.14 -13.22 11.68
N ARG A 104 0.52 -13.79 10.62
CA ARG A 104 1.05 -13.83 9.25
C ARG A 104 0.02 -13.47 8.17
N GLU A 105 -1.13 -12.91 8.54
CA GLU A 105 -2.16 -12.58 7.55
C GLU A 105 -1.75 -11.32 6.79
N PHE A 106 -1.34 -11.54 5.57
CA PHE A 106 -1.19 -10.53 4.56
C PHE A 106 -2.59 -10.19 4.00
N VAL A 107 -2.95 -8.90 3.99
CA VAL A 107 -4.18 -8.43 3.34
C VAL A 107 -3.83 -8.03 1.91
N PRO A 108 -4.21 -8.83 0.89
CA PRO A 108 -3.84 -8.54 -0.48
C PRO A 108 -4.56 -7.30 -1.00
N ALA A 109 -3.92 -6.62 -1.95
CA ALA A 109 -4.51 -5.47 -2.62
C ALA A 109 -5.71 -5.89 -3.48
N ARG A 110 -6.81 -5.15 -3.35
CA ARG A 110 -8.07 -5.40 -4.03
C ARG A 110 -8.14 -4.62 -5.34
N SER A 111 -8.56 -5.26 -6.41
CA SER A 111 -8.72 -4.63 -7.73
C SER A 111 -9.60 -3.39 -7.66
N HIS A 112 -10.66 -3.41 -6.84
CA HIS A 112 -11.57 -2.29 -6.63
C HIS A 112 -10.87 -1.03 -6.09
N GLY A 113 -10.03 -1.15 -5.07
CA GLY A 113 -9.28 -0.01 -4.52
C GLY A 113 -8.30 0.59 -5.52
N ILE A 114 -7.60 -0.28 -6.27
CA ILE A 114 -6.64 0.14 -7.30
C ILE A 114 -7.36 0.83 -8.46
N SER A 115 -8.46 0.25 -8.96
CA SER A 115 -9.23 0.83 -10.08
C SER A 115 -9.81 2.19 -9.72
N GLY A 116 -10.36 2.33 -8.52
CA GLY A 116 -10.88 3.61 -8.02
C GLY A 116 -9.80 4.70 -7.97
N PHE A 117 -8.60 4.38 -7.49
CA PHE A 117 -7.47 5.29 -7.45
C PHE A 117 -7.03 5.71 -8.87
N LEU A 118 -6.83 4.74 -9.78
CA LEU A 118 -6.40 5.01 -11.16
C LEU A 118 -7.40 5.90 -11.91
N VAL A 119 -8.69 5.62 -11.80
CA VAL A 119 -9.74 6.43 -12.43
C VAL A 119 -9.78 7.84 -11.85
N GLY A 120 -9.56 7.99 -10.54
CA GLY A 120 -9.46 9.30 -9.91
C GLY A 120 -8.31 10.16 -10.45
N GLN A 121 -7.22 9.53 -10.91
CA GLN A 121 -6.09 10.21 -11.52
C GLN A 121 -6.33 10.58 -13.02
N LEU A 122 -7.13 9.78 -13.72
CA LEU A 122 -7.29 9.86 -15.17
C LEU A 122 -8.48 10.71 -15.64
N THR A 123 -9.44 11.02 -14.76
CA THR A 123 -10.70 11.63 -15.16
C THR A 123 -11.08 12.86 -14.31
N SER A 124 -11.70 13.85 -14.95
CA SER A 124 -12.28 14.99 -14.23
C SER A 124 -13.62 14.64 -13.57
N PRO A 125 -14.06 15.37 -12.53
CA PRO A 125 -15.33 15.12 -11.83
C PRO A 125 -16.57 15.17 -12.72
N SER A 126 -16.52 15.89 -13.86
CA SER A 126 -17.67 16.11 -14.77
C SER A 126 -18.05 14.89 -15.64
N GLN A 127 -17.28 13.80 -15.61
CA GLN A 127 -17.47 12.62 -16.48
C GLN A 127 -17.93 11.39 -15.72
N ALA A 128 -18.93 11.50 -14.86
CA ALA A 128 -19.30 10.45 -13.90
C ALA A 128 -19.64 9.09 -14.55
N VAL A 129 -20.37 9.07 -15.67
CA VAL A 129 -20.75 7.81 -16.36
C VAL A 129 -19.50 7.13 -16.97
N MET A 130 -18.68 7.90 -17.70
CA MET A 130 -17.43 7.39 -18.29
C MET A 130 -16.47 6.88 -17.19
N ARG A 131 -16.48 7.52 -16.02
CA ARG A 131 -15.64 7.08 -14.89
C ARG A 131 -16.03 5.70 -14.38
N GLU A 132 -17.31 5.41 -14.28
CA GLU A 132 -17.78 4.13 -13.79
C GLU A 132 -17.48 2.99 -14.78
N GLU A 133 -17.70 3.23 -16.08
CA GLU A 133 -17.33 2.27 -17.12
C GLU A 133 -15.81 1.99 -17.13
N LEU A 134 -15.00 3.06 -17.10
CA LEU A 134 -13.55 2.94 -17.05
C LEU A 134 -13.09 2.20 -15.77
N ARG A 135 -13.70 2.48 -14.62
CA ARG A 135 -13.40 1.81 -13.36
C ARG A 135 -13.66 0.29 -13.46
N GLN A 136 -14.80 -0.08 -14.01
CA GLN A 136 -15.16 -1.51 -14.18
C GLN A 136 -14.19 -2.21 -15.13
N GLN A 137 -13.81 -1.57 -16.21
CA GLN A 137 -12.85 -2.11 -17.18
C GLN A 137 -11.46 -2.31 -16.54
N ILE A 138 -10.95 -1.30 -15.82
CA ILE A 138 -9.67 -1.41 -15.10
C ILE A 138 -9.76 -2.47 -14.01
N GLU A 139 -10.86 -2.56 -13.28
CA GLU A 139 -11.06 -3.57 -12.24
C GLU A 139 -11.05 -4.99 -12.83
N GLN A 140 -11.72 -5.23 -13.95
CA GLN A 140 -11.68 -6.50 -14.66
C GLN A 140 -10.27 -6.85 -15.14
N ALA A 141 -9.55 -5.88 -15.69
CA ALA A 141 -8.15 -6.05 -16.10
C ALA A 141 -7.26 -6.46 -14.92
N LEU A 142 -7.42 -5.81 -13.77
CA LEU A 142 -6.67 -6.14 -12.55
C LEU A 142 -7.07 -7.51 -11.97
N GLN A 143 -8.35 -7.89 -12.07
CA GLN A 143 -8.83 -9.22 -11.63
C GLN A 143 -8.28 -10.35 -12.48
N SER A 144 -7.98 -10.09 -13.76
CA SER A 144 -7.37 -11.08 -14.66
C SER A 144 -5.88 -11.35 -14.36
N LEU A 145 -5.23 -10.51 -13.57
CA LEU A 145 -3.87 -10.77 -13.09
C LEU A 145 -3.89 -11.83 -11.99
N ASP A 146 -2.86 -12.67 -11.98
CA ASP A 146 -2.56 -13.50 -10.81
C ASP A 146 -2.43 -12.63 -9.55
N GLU A 147 -2.90 -13.12 -8.40
CA GLU A 147 -2.90 -12.35 -7.15
C GLU A 147 -1.50 -11.87 -6.75
N LEU A 148 -0.51 -12.74 -6.90
CA LEU A 148 0.88 -12.39 -6.57
C LEU A 148 1.47 -11.41 -7.57
N ASP A 149 1.11 -11.49 -8.86
CA ASP A 149 1.55 -10.53 -9.88
C ASP A 149 0.93 -9.15 -9.62
N ARG A 150 -0.35 -9.10 -9.25
CA ARG A 150 -1.03 -7.87 -8.85
C ARG A 150 -0.41 -7.25 -7.61
N GLU A 151 -0.07 -8.08 -6.61
CA GLU A 151 0.55 -7.58 -5.38
C GLU A 151 1.95 -7.04 -5.62
N VAL A 152 2.79 -7.73 -6.40
CA VAL A 152 4.11 -7.22 -6.81
C VAL A 152 3.99 -5.87 -7.53
N LEU A 153 3.00 -5.73 -8.42
CA LEU A 153 2.74 -4.47 -9.12
C LEU A 153 2.40 -3.35 -8.13
N VAL A 154 1.52 -3.62 -7.16
CA VAL A 154 1.12 -2.64 -6.15
C VAL A 154 2.29 -2.20 -5.28
N LEU A 155 3.04 -3.16 -4.75
CA LEU A 155 4.19 -2.90 -3.88
C LEU A 155 5.26 -2.06 -4.59
N ARG A 156 5.56 -2.39 -5.85
CA ARG A 156 6.61 -1.72 -6.63
C ARG A 156 6.19 -0.36 -7.15
N HIS A 157 4.97 -0.26 -7.70
CA HIS A 157 4.56 0.91 -8.46
C HIS A 157 3.80 1.95 -7.61
N PHE A 158 3.00 1.51 -6.66
CA PHE A 158 2.17 2.40 -5.86
C PHE A 158 2.68 2.61 -4.44
N GLU A 159 3.31 1.60 -3.85
CA GLU A 159 3.92 1.72 -2.52
C GLU A 159 5.43 2.04 -2.59
N GLU A 160 5.99 2.07 -3.81
CA GLU A 160 7.37 2.50 -4.11
C GLU A 160 8.45 1.69 -3.37
N LEU A 161 8.15 0.43 -3.04
CA LEU A 161 9.12 -0.45 -2.41
C LEU A 161 10.18 -0.91 -3.43
N ASP A 162 11.41 -1.05 -2.99
CA ASP A 162 12.46 -1.64 -3.81
C ASP A 162 12.24 -3.14 -4.04
N ASN A 163 12.99 -3.71 -4.98
CA ASN A 163 12.81 -5.11 -5.36
C ASN A 163 13.15 -6.09 -4.23
N LYS A 164 14.11 -5.73 -3.39
CA LYS A 164 14.54 -6.53 -2.24
C LYS A 164 13.44 -6.57 -1.18
N ALA A 165 12.89 -5.41 -0.81
CA ALA A 165 11.80 -5.33 0.17
C ALA A 165 10.55 -6.10 -0.31
N VAL A 166 10.21 -6.02 -1.60
CA VAL A 166 9.10 -6.79 -2.18
C VAL A 166 9.37 -8.30 -2.11
N ALA A 167 10.57 -8.74 -2.44
CA ALA A 167 10.97 -10.14 -2.38
C ALA A 167 10.88 -10.69 -0.94
N GLU A 168 11.37 -9.95 0.03
CA GLU A 168 11.30 -10.28 1.45
C GLU A 168 9.84 -10.36 1.96
N LEU A 169 9.03 -9.35 1.66
CA LEU A 169 7.61 -9.28 2.08
C LEU A 169 6.78 -10.44 1.52
N LEU A 170 7.03 -10.81 0.27
CA LEU A 170 6.28 -11.88 -0.41
C LEU A 170 6.93 -13.25 -0.28
N SER A 171 8.06 -13.35 0.41
CA SER A 171 8.83 -14.60 0.58
C SER A 171 9.18 -15.26 -0.77
N ILE A 172 9.60 -14.46 -1.74
CA ILE A 172 10.06 -14.90 -3.07
C ILE A 172 11.48 -14.40 -3.34
N SER A 173 12.14 -14.93 -4.38
CA SER A 173 13.44 -14.39 -4.78
C SER A 173 13.32 -13.03 -5.46
N GLU A 174 14.36 -12.20 -5.40
CA GLU A 174 14.41 -10.91 -6.09
C GLU A 174 14.21 -11.05 -7.61
N ASN A 175 14.76 -12.11 -8.21
CA ASN A 175 14.54 -12.41 -9.63
C ASN A 175 13.07 -12.73 -9.93
N ALA A 176 12.41 -13.48 -9.05
CA ALA A 176 10.99 -13.77 -9.17
C ALA A 176 10.15 -12.50 -9.04
N ALA A 177 10.46 -11.63 -8.08
CA ALA A 177 9.79 -10.35 -7.90
C ALA A 177 9.93 -9.46 -9.16
N SER A 178 11.15 -9.33 -9.68
CA SER A 178 11.43 -8.54 -10.89
C SER A 178 10.67 -9.08 -12.12
N ASN A 179 10.72 -10.39 -12.35
CA ASN A 179 10.05 -11.03 -13.49
C ASN A 179 8.52 -10.90 -13.38
N ARG A 180 7.95 -11.05 -12.17
CA ARG A 180 6.53 -10.86 -11.93
C ARG A 180 6.10 -9.43 -12.19
N TYR A 181 6.88 -8.44 -11.74
CA TYR A 181 6.61 -7.02 -11.98
C TYR A 181 6.53 -6.69 -13.47
N VAL A 182 7.54 -7.09 -14.25
CA VAL A 182 7.58 -6.87 -15.71
C VAL A 182 6.40 -7.54 -16.40
N ARG A 183 6.09 -8.78 -16.03
CA ARG A 183 4.95 -9.52 -16.58
C ARG A 183 3.61 -8.87 -16.25
N ALA A 184 3.40 -8.48 -14.99
CA ALA A 184 2.18 -7.83 -14.53
C ALA A 184 1.97 -6.48 -15.24
N LEU A 185 3.03 -5.68 -15.34
CA LEU A 185 2.99 -4.39 -16.03
C LEU A 185 2.68 -4.55 -17.53
N GLY A 186 3.33 -5.54 -18.19
CA GLY A 186 3.07 -5.84 -19.60
C GLY A 186 1.63 -6.29 -19.86
N ARG A 187 1.09 -7.17 -19.00
CA ARG A 187 -0.31 -7.61 -19.07
C ARG A 187 -1.29 -6.44 -18.86
N LEU A 188 -1.08 -5.66 -17.81
CA LEU A 188 -1.94 -4.50 -17.52
C LEU A 188 -1.92 -3.50 -18.68
N LYS A 189 -0.75 -3.18 -19.23
CA LYS A 189 -0.62 -2.31 -20.41
C LYS A 189 -1.38 -2.85 -21.60
N GLY A 190 -1.23 -4.14 -21.92
CA GLY A 190 -1.94 -4.77 -23.03
C GLY A 190 -3.46 -4.73 -22.89
N LEU A 191 -3.96 -4.97 -21.67
CA LEU A 191 -5.39 -4.88 -21.37
C LEU A 191 -5.93 -3.44 -21.50
N LEU A 192 -5.21 -2.47 -20.96
CA LEU A 192 -5.61 -1.04 -21.05
C LEU A 192 -5.59 -0.54 -22.51
N GLN A 193 -4.67 -1.01 -23.33
CA GLN A 193 -4.66 -0.69 -24.77
C GLN A 193 -5.87 -1.27 -25.52
N GLN A 194 -6.29 -2.49 -25.19
CA GLN A 194 -7.49 -3.11 -25.77
C GLN A 194 -8.79 -2.37 -25.38
N LEU A 195 -8.81 -1.69 -24.25
CA LEU A 195 -9.95 -0.90 -23.78
C LEU A 195 -10.08 0.47 -24.49
N GLY A 196 -9.19 0.76 -25.46
CA GLY A 196 -9.36 1.90 -26.39
C GLY A 196 -9.10 3.30 -25.80
N GLY A 197 -8.48 3.42 -24.64
CA GLY A 197 -8.36 4.70 -23.93
C GLY A 197 -6.96 5.27 -23.77
N PHE A 198 -5.91 4.55 -24.16
CA PHE A 198 -4.53 4.95 -23.86
C PHE A 198 -3.61 4.75 -25.09
N SER A 199 -3.75 5.65 -26.06
CA SER A 199 -2.77 5.83 -27.16
C SER A 199 -1.86 6.98 -26.82
#